data_75001265ba112ea6b6d2216bdd1c1437
#
_entry.id   75001265ba112ea6b6d2216bdd1c1437
#
_cell.length_a   1.000
_cell.length_b   1.000
_cell.length_c   1.000
_cell.angle_alpha   90.00
_cell.angle_beta   90.00
_cell.angle_gamma   90.00
#
_symmetry.space_group_name_H-M   'P 1'
#
loop_
_entity.id
_entity.type
_entity.pdbx_description
1 polymer ?
#
loop_
_entity_poly.entity_id
_entity_poly.type
_entity_poly.pdbx_seq_one_letter_code
_entity_poly.pdbx_strand_id
1 'polypeptide(L)'
;MPASSILTSVRTPLKTAIQGVAANTYDSVPEAPIVPFAAVTPSVPYLQPTFLGKSNVKLKVNLVVSVGVAIYDNQSALDNWEKLVISILAAVPSGYEVGDVSNPIPLTIGASEILAGEIQLSTYYTQTN
;
A
#
# COMPACT_ATOMS: atom_id res chain seq x y z
N MET A 1 -17.58 22.13 -8.76
CA MET A 1 -17.76 20.70 -8.44
C MET A 1 -16.98 20.37 -7.19
N PRO A 2 -17.56 19.65 -6.23
CA PRO A 2 -16.77 19.18 -5.10
C PRO A 2 -15.73 18.18 -5.57
N ALA A 3 -14.62 18.14 -4.87
CA ALA A 3 -13.57 17.18 -5.19
C ALA A 3 -14.00 15.77 -4.84
N SER A 4 -13.61 14.82 -5.67
CA SER A 4 -13.83 13.41 -5.37
C SER A 4 -12.85 12.98 -4.27
N SER A 5 -13.19 11.90 -3.59
CA SER A 5 -12.35 11.38 -2.51
C SER A 5 -11.23 10.51 -3.07
N ILE A 6 -9.98 10.83 -2.75
CA ILE A 6 -8.85 9.97 -3.08
C ILE A 6 -8.98 8.64 -2.33
N LEU A 7 -9.52 8.66 -1.12
CA LEU A 7 -9.82 7.43 -0.40
C LEU A 7 -10.71 6.51 -1.23
N THR A 8 -11.83 7.03 -1.70
CA THR A 8 -12.80 6.25 -2.46
C THR A 8 -12.28 5.84 -3.83
N SER A 9 -11.57 6.74 -4.52
CA SER A 9 -11.16 6.52 -5.91
C SER A 9 -9.84 5.77 -6.05
N VAL A 10 -8.98 5.82 -5.05
CA VAL A 10 -7.62 5.29 -5.13
C VAL A 10 -7.32 4.27 -4.03
N ARG A 11 -7.44 4.66 -2.76
CA ARG A 11 -7.02 3.78 -1.66
C ARG A 11 -7.96 2.61 -1.43
N THR A 12 -9.26 2.84 -1.41
CA THR A 12 -10.24 1.77 -1.17
C THR A 12 -10.24 0.71 -2.28
N PRO A 13 -10.21 1.08 -3.58
CA PRO A 13 -10.08 0.05 -4.62
C PRO A 13 -8.82 -0.79 -4.50
N LEU A 14 -7.70 -0.18 -4.16
CA LEU A 14 -6.45 -0.91 -3.97
C LEU A 14 -6.56 -1.84 -2.75
N LYS A 15 -7.08 -1.34 -1.63
CA LYS A 15 -7.30 -2.17 -0.44
C LYS A 15 -8.19 -3.36 -0.76
N THR A 16 -9.30 -3.13 -1.47
CA THR A 16 -10.23 -4.20 -1.82
C THR A 16 -9.56 -5.25 -2.71
N ALA A 17 -8.74 -4.82 -3.66
CA ALA A 17 -8.05 -5.74 -4.55
C ALA A 17 -7.06 -6.64 -3.81
N ILE A 18 -6.31 -6.10 -2.85
CA ILE A 18 -5.31 -6.90 -2.12
C ILE A 18 -5.90 -7.63 -0.92
N GLN A 19 -7.12 -7.31 -0.52
CA GLN A 19 -7.78 -7.95 0.61
C GLN A 19 -7.99 -9.44 0.40
N GLY A 20 -8.09 -9.88 -0.84
CA GLY A 20 -8.25 -11.30 -1.18
C GLY A 20 -6.99 -12.13 -0.98
N VAL A 21 -5.83 -11.51 -0.88
CA VAL A 21 -4.55 -12.23 -0.76
C VAL A 21 -3.86 -11.98 0.58
N ALA A 22 -4.20 -10.90 1.26
CA ALA A 22 -3.66 -10.60 2.60
C ALA A 22 -4.74 -10.87 3.64
N ALA A 23 -4.38 -11.55 4.73
CA ALA A 23 -5.35 -11.91 5.76
C ALA A 23 -5.96 -10.68 6.43
N ASN A 24 -5.16 -9.63 6.63
CA ASN A 24 -5.60 -8.38 7.25
C ASN A 24 -5.13 -7.22 6.39
N THR A 25 -6.07 -6.40 5.92
CA THR A 25 -5.75 -5.29 5.01
C THR A 25 -6.31 -4.00 5.59
N TYR A 26 -5.47 -2.97 5.64
CA TYR A 26 -5.81 -1.68 6.23
C TYR A 26 -5.57 -0.57 5.21
N ASP A 27 -6.35 0.51 5.30
CA ASP A 27 -6.17 1.71 4.48
C ASP A 27 -5.47 2.84 5.25
N SER A 28 -4.97 2.52 6.43
CA SER A 28 -4.13 3.39 7.26
C SER A 28 -3.33 2.50 8.19
N VAL A 29 -2.30 3.04 8.85
CA VAL A 29 -1.49 2.24 9.79
C VAL A 29 -2.25 2.08 11.09
N PRO A 30 -2.65 0.85 11.48
CA PRO A 30 -3.28 0.62 12.77
C PRO A 30 -2.24 0.62 13.90
N GLU A 31 -2.71 0.86 15.13
CA GLU A 31 -1.83 0.84 16.29
C GLU A 31 -1.27 -0.56 16.59
N ALA A 32 -2.08 -1.58 16.36
CA ALA A 32 -1.71 -2.97 16.63
C ALA A 32 -2.18 -3.86 15.48
N PRO A 33 -1.45 -3.87 14.34
CA PRO A 33 -1.87 -4.68 13.21
C PRO A 33 -1.77 -6.17 13.53
N ILE A 34 -2.74 -6.93 13.01
CA ILE A 34 -2.76 -8.38 13.13
C ILE A 34 -2.02 -8.94 11.91
N VAL A 35 -0.97 -9.71 12.16
CA VAL A 35 -0.15 -10.30 11.08
C VAL A 35 -0.74 -11.61 10.58
N PRO A 36 -0.59 -11.95 9.30
CA PRO A 36 0.00 -11.14 8.24
C PRO A 36 -0.89 -9.96 7.86
N PHE A 37 -0.28 -8.84 7.51
CA PHE A 37 -1.06 -7.66 7.16
C PHE A 37 -0.48 -6.92 5.96
N ALA A 38 -1.33 -6.09 5.34
CA ALA A 38 -0.94 -5.13 4.33
C ALA A 38 -1.67 -3.82 4.63
N ALA A 39 -0.94 -2.73 4.73
CA ALA A 39 -1.52 -1.41 5.00
C ALA A 39 -1.18 -0.45 3.87
N VAL A 40 -2.21 0.18 3.30
CA VAL A 40 -2.04 1.18 2.24
C VAL A 40 -1.97 2.55 2.89
N THR A 41 -0.82 3.19 2.77
CA THR A 41 -0.58 4.50 3.38
C THR A 41 0.02 5.47 2.38
N PRO A 42 -0.03 6.78 2.67
CA PRO A 42 0.62 7.76 1.80
C PRO A 42 2.14 7.61 1.79
N SER A 43 2.74 7.77 0.62
CA SER A 43 4.19 7.88 0.49
C SER A 43 4.63 9.34 0.61
N VAL A 44 5.91 9.61 0.48
CA VAL A 44 6.46 10.96 0.49
C VAL A 44 7.23 11.19 -0.81
N PRO A 45 6.84 12.15 -1.65
CA PRO A 45 5.66 13.01 -1.52
C PRO A 45 4.37 12.22 -1.81
N TYR A 46 3.29 12.59 -1.16
CA TYR A 46 2.01 11.89 -1.36
C TYR A 46 1.36 12.27 -2.68
N LEU A 47 1.19 13.57 -2.89
CA LEU A 47 0.51 14.09 -4.08
C LEU A 47 1.49 14.96 -4.87
N GLN A 48 1.59 14.71 -6.17
CA GLN A 48 2.42 15.48 -7.07
C GLN A 48 1.55 16.01 -8.21
N PRO A 49 1.25 17.32 -8.24
CA PRO A 49 0.50 17.87 -9.35
C PRO A 49 1.30 17.72 -10.64
N THR A 50 0.68 17.13 -11.65
CA THR A 50 1.31 16.94 -12.97
C THR A 50 0.76 17.87 -14.02
N PHE A 51 -0.50 18.28 -13.86
CA PHE A 51 -1.14 19.19 -14.78
C PHE A 51 -2.26 19.94 -14.06
N LEU A 52 -2.23 21.25 -14.15
CA LEU A 52 -3.26 22.12 -13.57
C LEU A 52 -3.83 22.99 -14.68
N GLY A 53 -5.14 23.00 -14.81
CA GLY A 53 -5.84 23.83 -15.75
C GLY A 53 -7.16 24.29 -15.20
N LYS A 54 -7.85 25.13 -15.94
CA LYS A 54 -9.15 25.65 -15.51
C LYS A 54 -10.18 24.54 -15.36
N SER A 55 -10.07 23.50 -16.19
CA SER A 55 -11.05 22.42 -16.23
C SER A 55 -10.60 21.16 -15.53
N ASN A 56 -9.29 20.97 -15.33
CA ASN A 56 -8.75 19.72 -14.84
C ASN A 56 -7.65 19.94 -13.80
N VAL A 57 -7.65 19.07 -12.81
CA VAL A 57 -6.52 18.89 -11.91
C VAL A 57 -6.08 17.44 -12.03
N LYS A 58 -4.82 17.23 -12.39
CA LYS A 58 -4.26 15.89 -12.50
C LYS A 58 -3.12 15.74 -11.52
N LEU A 59 -3.22 14.72 -10.68
CA LEU A 59 -2.27 14.45 -9.62
C LEU A 59 -1.66 13.07 -9.81
N LYS A 60 -0.38 12.96 -9.50
CA LYS A 60 0.24 11.65 -9.27
C LYS A 60 0.12 11.36 -7.79
N VAL A 61 -0.50 10.23 -7.46
CA VAL A 61 -0.70 9.79 -6.07
C VAL A 61 0.31 8.71 -5.77
N ASN A 62 1.17 8.95 -4.80
CA ASN A 62 2.20 8.00 -4.40
C ASN A 62 1.79 7.32 -3.10
N LEU A 63 1.80 5.99 -3.12
CA LEU A 63 1.34 5.18 -2.01
C LEU A 63 2.41 4.17 -1.63
N VAL A 64 2.33 3.71 -0.39
CA VAL A 64 3.16 2.63 0.12
C VAL A 64 2.24 1.55 0.66
N VAL A 65 2.48 0.31 0.28
CA VAL A 65 1.83 -0.83 0.92
C VAL A 65 2.85 -1.44 1.87
N SER A 66 2.60 -1.26 3.15
CA SER A 66 3.43 -1.86 4.20
C SER A 66 2.97 -3.29 4.42
N VAL A 67 3.88 -4.24 4.30
CA VAL A 67 3.58 -5.68 4.39
C VAL A 67 4.34 -6.25 5.57
N GLY A 68 3.62 -6.90 6.47
CA GLY A 68 4.21 -7.49 7.68
C GLY A 68 3.77 -8.92 7.90
N VAL A 69 4.70 -9.76 8.33
CA VAL A 69 4.44 -11.15 8.72
C VAL A 69 5.06 -11.42 10.08
N ALA A 70 4.53 -12.42 10.79
CA ALA A 70 5.08 -12.83 12.08
C ALA A 70 6.44 -13.48 11.92
N ILE A 71 7.34 -13.25 12.87
CA ILE A 71 8.65 -13.90 12.91
C ILE A 71 8.57 -15.05 13.89
N TYR A 72 8.45 -16.29 13.37
CA TYR A 72 8.58 -17.51 14.17
C TYR A 72 9.95 -18.14 13.94
N ASP A 73 10.47 -18.00 12.71
CA ASP A 73 11.73 -18.52 12.26
C ASP A 73 12.20 -17.61 11.14
N ASN A 74 13.42 -17.10 11.23
CA ASN A 74 13.92 -16.08 10.30
C ASN A 74 13.83 -16.51 8.84
N GLN A 75 14.14 -17.78 8.55
CA GLN A 75 14.11 -18.27 7.18
C GLN A 75 12.67 -18.39 6.65
N SER A 76 11.79 -18.94 7.49
CA SER A 76 10.38 -19.08 7.12
C SER A 76 9.69 -17.72 7.02
N ALA A 77 10.05 -16.78 7.89
CA ALA A 77 9.47 -15.44 7.87
C ALA A 77 9.81 -14.71 6.57
N LEU A 78 11.05 -14.80 6.12
CA LEU A 78 11.45 -14.18 4.85
C LEU A 78 10.69 -14.81 3.67
N ASP A 79 10.59 -16.12 3.62
CA ASP A 79 9.86 -16.82 2.57
C ASP A 79 8.38 -16.43 2.58
N ASN A 80 7.77 -16.38 3.74
CA ASN A 80 6.37 -15.99 3.89
C ASN A 80 6.15 -14.54 3.45
N TRP A 81 7.06 -13.65 3.82
CA TRP A 81 6.99 -12.25 3.40
C TRP A 81 7.09 -12.12 1.89
N GLU A 82 8.05 -12.82 1.28
CA GLU A 82 8.24 -12.80 -0.18
C GLU A 82 6.99 -13.31 -0.91
N LYS A 83 6.41 -14.41 -0.44
CA LYS A 83 5.19 -14.97 -1.03
C LYS A 83 4.03 -14.00 -0.91
N LEU A 84 3.88 -13.34 0.23
CA LEU A 84 2.81 -12.38 0.43
C LEU A 84 3.00 -11.16 -0.49
N VAL A 85 4.22 -10.65 -0.61
CA VAL A 85 4.51 -9.53 -1.50
C VAL A 85 4.19 -9.89 -2.96
N ILE A 86 4.62 -11.07 -3.41
CA ILE A 86 4.34 -11.52 -4.77
C ILE A 86 2.83 -11.62 -5.01
N SER A 87 2.10 -12.15 -4.04
CA SER A 87 0.64 -12.26 -4.14
C SER A 87 -0.03 -10.90 -4.20
N ILE A 88 0.45 -9.94 -3.41
CA ILE A 88 -0.08 -8.58 -3.42
C ILE A 88 0.22 -7.91 -4.78
N LEU A 89 1.44 -8.04 -5.29
CA LEU A 89 1.80 -7.49 -6.59
C LEU A 89 0.92 -8.04 -7.71
N ALA A 90 0.61 -9.32 -7.64
CA ALA A 90 -0.26 -9.97 -8.63
C ALA A 90 -1.71 -9.47 -8.54
N ALA A 91 -2.12 -8.96 -7.38
CA ALA A 91 -3.48 -8.51 -7.14
C ALA A 91 -3.67 -7.01 -7.38
N VAL A 92 -2.61 -6.25 -7.61
CA VAL A 92 -2.70 -4.80 -7.85
C VAL A 92 -3.53 -4.54 -9.10
N PRO A 93 -4.55 -3.67 -9.03
CA PRO A 93 -5.38 -3.39 -10.21
C PRO A 93 -4.58 -2.71 -11.32
N SER A 94 -5.10 -2.78 -12.54
CA SER A 94 -4.53 -2.01 -13.64
C SER A 94 -4.66 -0.51 -13.35
N GLY A 95 -3.72 0.28 -13.87
CA GLY A 95 -3.69 1.72 -13.63
C GLY A 95 -2.78 2.13 -12.49
N TYR A 96 -2.22 1.18 -11.75
CA TYR A 96 -1.23 1.46 -10.72
C TYR A 96 0.16 1.07 -11.25
N GLU A 97 1.11 1.96 -11.04
CA GLU A 97 2.52 1.68 -11.34
C GLU A 97 3.18 1.11 -10.09
N VAL A 98 3.93 0.03 -10.25
CA VAL A 98 4.66 -0.59 -9.16
C VAL A 98 6.11 -0.11 -9.21
N GLY A 99 6.57 0.48 -8.11
CA GLY A 99 7.95 0.89 -7.96
C GLY A 99 8.76 -0.19 -7.25
N ASP A 100 9.71 0.26 -6.46
CA ASP A 100 10.61 -0.65 -5.76
C ASP A 100 9.93 -1.29 -4.54
N VAL A 101 10.39 -2.50 -4.21
CA VAL A 101 10.02 -3.17 -2.97
C VAL A 101 11.25 -3.11 -2.06
N SER A 102 11.08 -2.53 -0.86
CA SER A 102 12.19 -2.43 0.08
C SER A 102 12.52 -3.80 0.66
N ASN A 103 13.75 -3.97 1.15
CA ASN A 103 14.07 -5.18 1.89
C ASN A 103 13.30 -5.18 3.22
N PRO A 104 12.80 -6.35 3.64
CA PRO A 104 12.11 -6.44 4.92
C PRO A 104 13.08 -6.33 6.08
N ILE A 105 12.62 -5.69 7.15
CA ILE A 105 13.41 -5.53 8.38
C ILE A 105 12.57 -6.00 9.56
N PRO A 106 13.22 -6.53 10.61
CA PRO A 106 12.50 -6.86 11.84
C PRO A 106 12.05 -5.60 12.56
N LEU A 107 10.81 -5.58 12.98
CA LEU A 107 10.22 -4.50 13.76
C LEU A 107 9.49 -5.10 14.95
N THR A 108 9.43 -4.35 16.06
CA THR A 108 8.63 -4.73 17.21
C THR A 108 7.41 -3.81 17.28
N ILE A 109 6.22 -4.41 17.23
CA ILE A 109 4.97 -3.67 17.38
C ILE A 109 4.26 -4.26 18.59
N GLY A 110 4.14 -3.46 19.66
CA GLY A 110 3.64 -3.96 20.92
C GLY A 110 4.59 -5.00 21.48
N ALA A 111 4.08 -6.19 21.78
CA ALA A 111 4.87 -7.31 22.29
C ALA A 111 5.29 -8.29 21.17
N SER A 112 4.99 -7.99 19.91
CA SER A 112 5.21 -8.89 18.79
C SER A 112 6.34 -8.42 17.91
N GLU A 113 7.20 -9.36 17.47
CA GLU A 113 8.19 -9.10 16.46
C GLU A 113 7.62 -9.49 15.10
N ILE A 114 7.78 -8.60 14.11
CA ILE A 114 7.32 -8.83 12.76
C ILE A 114 8.44 -8.53 11.78
N LEU A 115 8.37 -9.16 10.61
CA LEU A 115 9.22 -8.82 9.48
C LEU A 115 8.39 -7.96 8.56
N ALA A 116 8.81 -6.70 8.32
CA ALA A 116 8.03 -5.74 7.58
C ALA A 116 8.86 -5.05 6.50
N GLY A 117 8.24 -4.82 5.36
CA GLY A 117 8.82 -4.07 4.26
C GLY A 117 7.75 -3.29 3.53
N GLU A 118 8.13 -2.56 2.50
CA GLU A 118 7.25 -1.64 1.81
C GLU A 118 7.29 -1.84 0.30
N ILE A 119 6.12 -1.75 -0.32
CA ILE A 119 5.97 -1.76 -1.78
C ILE A 119 5.58 -0.34 -2.20
N GLN A 120 6.36 0.25 -3.10
CA GLN A 120 6.07 1.58 -3.64
C GLN A 120 5.10 1.45 -4.80
N LEU A 121 3.98 2.17 -4.72
CA LEU A 121 2.98 2.21 -5.79
C LEU A 121 2.66 3.64 -6.14
N SER A 122 2.23 3.87 -7.37
CA SER A 122 1.72 5.17 -7.75
C SER A 122 0.62 5.01 -8.79
N THR A 123 -0.28 5.99 -8.81
CA THR A 123 -1.33 6.07 -9.80
C THR A 123 -1.66 7.54 -10.05
N TYR A 124 -2.54 7.78 -10.98
CA TYR A 124 -2.96 9.14 -11.32
C TYR A 124 -4.42 9.33 -10.93
N TYR A 125 -4.71 10.50 -10.41
CA TYR A 125 -6.06 10.92 -10.11
C TYR A 125 -6.36 12.20 -10.87
N THR A 126 -7.47 12.22 -11.59
CA THR A 126 -7.89 13.38 -12.37
C THR A 126 -9.24 13.87 -11.87
N GLN A 127 -9.30 15.14 -11.54
CA GLN A 127 -10.53 15.85 -11.19
C GLN A 127 -10.90 16.76 -12.35
N THR A 128 -12.07 16.55 -12.94
CA THR A 128 -12.61 17.44 -13.99
C THR A 128 -13.58 18.42 -13.33
N ASN A 129 -13.34 19.68 -13.56
CA ASN A 129 -14.20 20.75 -13.03
C ASN A 129 -15.34 21.09 -13.99
#